data_68d873a2c6263600cc119fa9f5546a90
#
_entry.id   68d873a2c6263600cc119fa9f5546a90
#
_cell.length_a   1.000
_cell.length_b   1.000
_cell.length_c   1.000
_cell.angle_alpha   90.00
_cell.angle_beta   90.00
_cell.angle_gamma   90.00
#
_symmetry.space_group_name_H-M   'P 1'
#
loop_
_entity.id
_entity.type
_entity.pdbx_description
1 polymer ?
#
loop_
_entity_poly.entity_id
_entity_poly.type
_entity_poly.pdbx_seq_one_letter_code
_entity_poly.pdbx_strand_id
1 'polypeptide(L)'
;MKPASALSSIPAAIHLAMLINMLSMGSMMMVMPLGPDLVISLGMAPEQTGYFSGGATLGAALMGILAAPWLDRFDRKPALLLLLTLRFLLLMACALVQDSQQLLLLFILSGCVAGPLSAILMAAVLDLVPTAERGRRLAYVGMAFSLAAILIVPIALTLAQGLGWQSPFLLFGACGLLLALISSRLLPSLPVTRAPHGSGVRQLLSSPLCQGALGILSLQMFGHFLLIPHFANYFQFNQGFPREQIAALYLCGGLASMATMRLCGGWIDKGRAQGAILLTSLLLALVTLLGFALPVGMPIYLLFTLFMALSSARASTTLAVTAGIPAPHQRAAFMSFQGTVTNVAAGLGSLLSAKFLISDESGALHGFATLAWINIACGLLACAGVWFLIRGLARIQNNNNPAPGTARQGSQ
;
A
#
# COMPACT_ATOMS: atom_id res chain seq x y z
N MET A 1 -10.14 23.72 29.18
CA MET A 1 -11.23 23.95 28.20
C MET A 1 -10.57 24.29 26.86
N LYS A 2 -10.69 23.42 25.84
CA LYS A 2 -10.28 23.77 24.47
C LYS A 2 -11.30 24.79 23.96
N PRO A 3 -10.87 25.88 23.31
CA PRO A 3 -11.79 26.88 22.79
C PRO A 3 -12.75 26.24 21.78
N ALA A 4 -14.02 26.62 21.82
CA ALA A 4 -15.09 26.07 20.97
C ALA A 4 -14.78 26.15 19.46
N SER A 5 -13.91 27.06 19.03
CA SER A 5 -13.40 27.19 17.64
C SER A 5 -12.52 26.02 17.20
N ALA A 6 -11.85 25.30 18.12
CA ALA A 6 -11.00 24.15 17.78
C ALA A 6 -11.83 22.89 17.46
N LEU A 7 -13.03 22.75 18.04
CA LEU A 7 -13.92 21.61 17.81
C LEU A 7 -14.59 21.63 16.43
N SER A 8 -14.84 22.82 15.86
CA SER A 8 -15.42 22.96 14.51
C SER A 8 -14.41 22.71 13.38
N SER A 9 -13.10 22.80 13.65
CA SER A 9 -12.04 22.57 12.66
C SER A 9 -11.59 21.10 12.54
N ILE A 10 -11.92 20.26 13.50
CA ILE A 10 -11.52 18.84 13.51
C ILE A 10 -12.02 18.07 12.29
N PRO A 11 -13.31 18.15 11.86
CA PRO A 11 -13.78 17.46 10.66
C PRO A 11 -13.04 17.89 9.39
N ALA A 12 -12.79 19.18 9.21
CA ALA A 12 -12.06 19.71 8.06
C ALA A 12 -10.62 19.23 8.02
N ALA A 13 -9.92 19.17 9.15
CA ALA A 13 -8.56 18.66 9.26
C ALA A 13 -8.46 17.18 8.90
N ILE A 14 -9.47 16.37 9.23
CA ILE A 14 -9.51 14.93 8.88
C ILE A 14 -9.76 14.74 7.39
N HIS A 15 -10.65 15.50 6.78
CA HIS A 15 -10.86 15.48 5.33
C HIS A 15 -9.59 15.90 4.59
N LEU A 16 -8.92 16.93 5.09
CA LEU A 16 -7.65 17.41 4.55
C LEU A 16 -6.56 16.32 4.65
N ALA A 17 -6.47 15.62 5.79
CA ALA A 17 -5.55 14.50 5.97
C ALA A 17 -5.83 13.36 4.97
N MET A 18 -7.10 13.03 4.70
CA MET A 18 -7.50 12.05 3.71
C MET A 18 -7.07 12.48 2.30
N LEU A 19 -7.29 13.74 1.92
CA LEU A 19 -6.89 14.27 0.61
C LEU A 19 -5.36 14.28 0.42
N ILE A 20 -4.59 14.69 1.45
CA ILE A 20 -3.13 14.65 1.45
C ILE A 20 -2.65 13.20 1.25
N ASN A 21 -3.21 12.25 2.02
CA ASN A 21 -2.85 10.84 1.91
C ASN A 21 -3.20 10.27 0.53
N MET A 22 -4.38 10.59 0.00
CA MET A 22 -4.83 10.17 -1.33
C MET A 22 -3.88 10.66 -2.43
N LEU A 23 -3.53 11.94 -2.39
CA LEU A 23 -2.65 12.54 -3.39
C LEU A 23 -1.21 11.99 -3.27
N SER A 24 -0.71 11.82 -2.04
CA SER A 24 0.61 11.25 -1.79
C SER A 24 0.71 9.79 -2.24
N MET A 25 -0.27 8.94 -1.91
CA MET A 25 -0.29 7.55 -2.34
C MET A 25 -0.51 7.43 -3.85
N GLY A 26 -1.46 8.18 -4.40
CA GLY A 26 -1.79 8.16 -5.82
C GLY A 26 -0.62 8.58 -6.69
N SER A 27 0.12 9.62 -6.30
CA SER A 27 1.31 10.07 -7.02
C SER A 27 2.48 9.07 -6.99
N MET A 28 2.54 8.19 -5.99
CA MET A 28 3.47 7.05 -6.02
C MET A 28 2.98 5.92 -6.91
N MET A 29 1.67 5.64 -6.91
CA MET A 29 1.08 4.55 -7.68
C MET A 29 1.06 4.83 -9.19
N MET A 30 0.91 6.08 -9.62
CA MET A 30 0.74 6.45 -11.03
C MET A 30 1.95 6.10 -11.91
N VAL A 31 3.15 6.03 -11.33
CA VAL A 31 4.38 5.75 -12.09
C VAL A 31 4.39 4.36 -12.70
N MET A 32 3.77 3.37 -12.04
CA MET A 32 3.70 2.00 -12.56
C MET A 32 2.94 1.92 -13.90
N PRO A 33 1.68 2.41 -14.00
CA PRO A 33 0.94 2.38 -15.25
C PRO A 33 1.42 3.42 -16.27
N LEU A 34 2.22 4.44 -15.88
CA LEU A 34 2.90 5.35 -16.79
C LEU A 34 4.17 4.74 -17.42
N GLY A 35 4.57 3.53 -17.00
CA GLY A 35 5.76 2.85 -17.52
C GLY A 35 5.92 2.93 -19.04
N PRO A 36 4.90 2.54 -19.85
CA PRO A 36 5.00 2.62 -21.30
C PRO A 36 5.28 4.03 -21.84
N ASP A 37 4.68 5.07 -21.24
CA ASP A 37 4.91 6.46 -21.65
C ASP A 37 6.35 6.89 -21.38
N LEU A 38 6.93 6.45 -20.23
CA LEU A 38 8.31 6.71 -19.86
C LEU A 38 9.28 5.94 -20.75
N VAL A 39 8.98 4.69 -21.11
CA VAL A 39 9.76 3.87 -22.03
C VAL A 39 9.86 4.57 -23.39
N ILE A 40 8.74 5.00 -23.97
CA ILE A 40 8.68 5.63 -25.28
C ILE A 40 9.34 7.02 -25.27
N SER A 41 9.10 7.82 -24.22
CA SER A 41 9.50 9.23 -24.19
C SER A 41 10.94 9.45 -23.72
N LEU A 42 11.46 8.59 -22.81
CA LEU A 42 12.79 8.73 -22.20
C LEU A 42 13.79 7.65 -22.62
N GLY A 43 13.39 6.73 -23.52
CA GLY A 43 14.23 5.60 -23.92
C GLY A 43 14.56 4.66 -22.76
N MET A 44 13.71 4.60 -21.74
CA MET A 44 13.89 3.77 -20.56
C MET A 44 13.61 2.31 -20.88
N ALA A 45 14.40 1.38 -20.35
CA ALA A 45 14.07 -0.04 -20.49
C ALA A 45 12.80 -0.39 -19.66
N PRO A 46 11.85 -1.16 -20.22
CA PRO A 46 10.56 -1.47 -19.57
C PRO A 46 10.69 -2.07 -18.17
N GLU A 47 11.69 -2.91 -17.92
CA GLU A 47 11.98 -3.50 -16.61
C GLU A 47 12.38 -2.47 -15.55
N GLN A 48 12.90 -1.32 -15.95
CA GLN A 48 13.30 -0.25 -15.00
C GLN A 48 12.14 0.36 -14.23
N THR A 49 10.89 0.17 -14.67
CA THR A 49 9.69 0.58 -13.92
C THR A 49 9.67 0.00 -12.49
N GLY A 50 10.24 -1.20 -12.31
CA GLY A 50 10.41 -1.80 -10.99
C GLY A 50 11.35 -1.01 -10.08
N TYR A 51 12.39 -0.35 -10.61
CA TYR A 51 13.28 0.50 -9.81
C TYR A 51 12.58 1.76 -9.31
N PHE A 52 11.71 2.37 -10.12
CA PHE A 52 10.91 3.52 -9.70
C PHE A 52 10.00 3.16 -8.52
N SER A 53 9.20 2.12 -8.69
CA SER A 53 8.28 1.66 -7.66
C SER A 53 9.02 1.18 -6.41
N GLY A 54 10.02 0.32 -6.59
CA GLY A 54 10.77 -0.30 -5.50
C GLY A 54 11.62 0.70 -4.73
N GLY A 55 12.35 1.56 -5.44
CA GLY A 55 13.22 2.57 -4.84
C GLY A 55 12.44 3.58 -4.02
N ALA A 56 11.33 4.11 -4.57
CA ALA A 56 10.49 5.06 -3.86
C ALA A 56 9.81 4.43 -2.62
N THR A 57 9.32 3.18 -2.74
CA THR A 57 8.66 2.48 -1.62
C THR A 57 9.65 2.11 -0.52
N LEU A 58 10.85 1.63 -0.85
CA LEU A 58 11.92 1.38 0.12
C LEU A 58 12.42 2.68 0.75
N GLY A 59 12.61 3.72 -0.05
CA GLY A 59 12.97 5.04 0.45
C GLY A 59 11.95 5.56 1.47
N ALA A 60 10.66 5.42 1.18
CA ALA A 60 9.59 5.78 2.09
C ALA A 60 9.64 4.97 3.40
N ALA A 61 9.82 3.65 3.31
CA ALA A 61 9.88 2.78 4.48
C ALA A 61 11.08 3.09 5.37
N LEU A 62 12.28 3.19 4.79
CA LEU A 62 13.53 3.46 5.51
C LEU A 62 13.53 4.84 6.15
N MET A 63 13.17 5.88 5.37
CA MET A 63 13.12 7.24 5.89
C MET A 63 11.98 7.45 6.89
N GLY A 64 10.88 6.72 6.77
CA GLY A 64 9.81 6.70 7.77
C GLY A 64 10.30 6.22 9.13
N ILE A 65 11.14 5.17 9.17
CA ILE A 65 11.75 4.66 10.40
C ILE A 65 12.81 5.62 10.92
N LEU A 66 13.74 6.04 10.06
CA LEU A 66 14.88 6.87 10.46
C LEU A 66 14.46 8.26 10.95
N ALA A 67 13.43 8.83 10.34
CA ALA A 67 12.92 10.15 10.72
C ALA A 67 12.03 10.13 11.96
N ALA A 68 11.46 8.98 12.35
CA ALA A 68 10.51 8.91 13.46
C ALA A 68 11.02 9.54 14.77
N PRO A 69 12.26 9.25 15.26
CA PRO A 69 12.77 9.85 16.50
C PRO A 69 12.96 11.38 16.42
N TRP A 70 13.16 11.89 15.20
CA TRP A 70 13.33 13.34 14.95
C TRP A 70 11.98 14.03 14.85
N LEU A 71 11.02 13.41 14.15
CA LEU A 71 9.65 13.94 13.99
C LEU A 71 8.93 14.10 15.32
N ASP A 72 9.25 13.26 16.31
CA ASP A 72 8.69 13.37 17.65
C ASP A 72 9.24 14.56 18.48
N ARG A 73 10.25 15.26 17.98
CA ARG A 73 10.84 16.46 18.64
C ARG A 73 10.26 17.76 18.13
N PHE A 74 9.63 17.75 16.95
CA PHE A 74 9.11 18.94 16.29
C PHE A 74 7.58 19.03 16.40
N ASP A 75 7.07 20.26 16.45
CA ASP A 75 5.64 20.47 16.33
C ASP A 75 5.09 19.89 15.03
N ARG A 76 3.97 19.16 15.13
CA ARG A 76 3.40 18.40 14.03
C ARG A 76 3.09 19.25 12.80
N LYS A 77 2.51 20.46 12.99
CA LYS A 77 2.09 21.33 11.89
C LYS A 77 3.24 21.82 11.02
N PRO A 78 4.32 22.48 11.55
CA PRO A 78 5.41 22.95 10.70
C PRO A 78 6.17 21.80 10.03
N ALA A 79 6.36 20.67 10.73
CA ALA A 79 7.01 19.50 10.16
C ALA A 79 6.17 18.86 9.02
N LEU A 80 4.85 18.76 9.20
CA LEU A 80 3.94 18.28 8.14
C LEU A 80 3.97 19.21 6.92
N LEU A 81 3.91 20.52 7.12
CA LEU A 81 3.95 21.50 6.02
C LEU A 81 5.26 21.46 5.26
N LEU A 82 6.39 21.35 5.97
CA LEU A 82 7.71 21.22 5.34
C LEU A 82 7.80 19.96 4.49
N LEU A 83 7.45 18.80 5.05
CA LEU A 83 7.50 17.52 4.33
C LEU A 83 6.52 17.50 3.15
N LEU A 84 5.31 18.04 3.33
CA LEU A 84 4.30 18.12 2.28
C LEU A 84 4.80 18.99 1.12
N THR A 85 5.34 20.18 1.41
CA THR A 85 5.88 21.09 0.40
C THR A 85 7.07 20.46 -0.31
N LEU A 86 8.04 19.91 0.42
CA LEU A 86 9.22 19.27 -0.17
C LEU A 86 8.82 18.06 -1.06
N ARG A 87 7.88 17.22 -0.59
CA ARG A 87 7.38 16.06 -1.34
C ARG A 87 6.83 16.45 -2.70
N PHE A 88 5.99 17.50 -2.75
CA PHE A 88 5.33 17.90 -3.99
C PHE A 88 6.18 18.79 -4.88
N LEU A 89 7.15 19.54 -4.32
CA LEU A 89 8.21 20.19 -5.12
C LEU A 89 9.09 19.15 -5.83
N LEU A 90 9.52 18.09 -5.14
CA LEU A 90 10.27 17.01 -5.77
C LEU A 90 9.44 16.29 -6.84
N LEU A 91 8.13 16.10 -6.61
CA LEU A 91 7.24 15.55 -7.61
C LEU A 91 7.13 16.45 -8.86
N MET A 92 7.01 17.75 -8.69
CA MET A 92 7.02 18.71 -9.81
C MET A 92 8.37 18.72 -10.54
N ALA A 93 9.47 18.63 -9.81
CA ALA A 93 10.80 18.56 -10.40
C ALA A 93 10.97 17.35 -11.32
N CYS A 94 10.28 16.23 -11.05
CA CYS A 94 10.27 15.09 -11.96
C CYS A 94 9.77 15.43 -13.37
N ALA A 95 8.88 16.42 -13.51
CA ALA A 95 8.38 16.84 -14.82
C ALA A 95 9.40 17.68 -15.64
N LEU A 96 10.44 18.19 -15.01
CA LEU A 96 11.41 19.11 -15.64
C LEU A 96 12.64 18.37 -16.21
N VAL A 97 12.80 17.10 -15.89
CA VAL A 97 13.96 16.30 -16.34
C VAL A 97 13.65 15.60 -17.66
N GLN A 98 14.70 15.32 -18.44
CA GLN A 98 14.63 14.67 -19.75
C GLN A 98 15.41 13.34 -19.78
N ASP A 99 16.02 12.98 -18.66
CA ASP A 99 16.78 11.75 -18.52
C ASP A 99 16.12 10.81 -17.50
N SER A 100 16.05 9.52 -17.85
CA SER A 100 15.39 8.49 -17.04
C SER A 100 16.06 8.27 -15.68
N GLN A 101 17.40 8.43 -15.59
CA GLN A 101 18.14 8.25 -14.34
C GLN A 101 17.90 9.44 -13.38
N GLN A 102 17.85 10.66 -13.91
CA GLN A 102 17.49 11.85 -13.13
C GLN A 102 16.05 11.76 -12.62
N LEU A 103 15.11 11.29 -13.48
CA LEU A 103 13.74 11.05 -13.08
C LEU A 103 13.67 10.00 -11.96
N LEU A 104 14.39 8.90 -12.10
CA LEU A 104 14.46 7.84 -11.08
C LEU A 104 14.96 8.39 -9.75
N LEU A 105 16.05 9.14 -9.76
CA LEU A 105 16.64 9.74 -8.55
C LEU A 105 15.63 10.68 -7.86
N LEU A 106 15.04 11.63 -8.59
CA LEU A 106 14.07 12.58 -8.03
C LEU A 106 12.82 11.86 -7.51
N PHE A 107 12.36 10.83 -8.20
CA PHE A 107 11.20 10.06 -7.76
C PHE A 107 11.50 9.25 -6.48
N ILE A 108 12.68 8.65 -6.36
CA ILE A 108 13.14 8.01 -5.12
C ILE A 108 13.26 9.01 -3.97
N LEU A 109 13.86 10.19 -4.20
CA LEU A 109 13.94 11.25 -3.20
C LEU A 109 12.56 11.71 -2.75
N SER A 110 11.64 11.85 -3.69
CA SER A 110 10.23 12.14 -3.41
C SER A 110 9.59 11.04 -2.54
N GLY A 111 9.89 9.76 -2.80
CA GLY A 111 9.52 8.62 -1.97
C GLY A 111 10.09 8.70 -0.55
N CYS A 112 11.38 9.04 -0.42
CA CYS A 112 12.02 9.23 0.88
C CYS A 112 11.30 10.26 1.77
N VAL A 113 10.73 11.30 1.18
CA VAL A 113 9.92 12.29 1.92
C VAL A 113 8.52 11.79 2.22
N ALA A 114 7.95 10.93 1.37
CA ALA A 114 6.60 10.40 1.55
C ALA A 114 6.42 9.55 2.83
N GLY A 115 7.45 8.81 3.24
CA GLY A 115 7.43 8.00 4.45
C GLY A 115 7.25 8.82 5.73
N PRO A 116 8.16 9.75 6.03
CA PRO A 116 8.03 10.68 7.13
C PRO A 116 6.74 11.51 7.08
N LEU A 117 6.31 11.95 5.88
CA LEU A 117 5.06 12.67 5.68
C LEU A 117 3.85 11.84 6.13
N SER A 118 3.79 10.58 5.72
CA SER A 118 2.72 9.66 6.11
C SER A 118 2.71 9.43 7.63
N ALA A 119 3.88 9.24 8.24
CA ALA A 119 3.99 9.03 9.68
C ALA A 119 3.47 10.25 10.48
N ILE A 120 3.91 11.46 10.12
CA ILE A 120 3.48 12.68 10.83
C ILE A 120 2.02 13.01 10.58
N LEU A 121 1.50 12.70 9.38
CA LEU A 121 0.08 12.87 9.04
C LEU A 121 -0.81 11.98 9.91
N MET A 122 -0.46 10.69 10.05
CA MET A 122 -1.20 9.77 10.90
C MET A 122 -1.11 10.14 12.38
N ALA A 123 0.06 10.59 12.85
CA ALA A 123 0.22 11.09 14.19
C ALA A 123 -0.65 12.35 14.43
N ALA A 124 -0.69 13.29 13.50
CA ALA A 124 -1.54 14.48 13.57
C ALA A 124 -3.04 14.13 13.65
N VAL A 125 -3.49 13.13 12.88
CA VAL A 125 -4.87 12.62 12.95
C VAL A 125 -5.17 12.04 14.34
N LEU A 126 -4.25 11.25 14.91
CA LEU A 126 -4.41 10.67 16.25
C LEU A 126 -4.45 11.73 17.36
N ASP A 127 -3.71 12.82 17.21
CA ASP A 127 -3.69 13.93 18.18
C ASP A 127 -4.98 14.78 18.12
N LEU A 128 -5.63 14.84 16.95
CA LEU A 128 -6.87 15.60 16.73
C LEU A 128 -8.13 14.87 17.19
N VAL A 129 -8.09 13.53 17.28
CA VAL A 129 -9.29 12.69 17.44
C VAL A 129 -9.36 12.09 18.84
N PRO A 130 -10.53 12.14 19.53
CA PRO A 130 -10.77 11.40 20.77
C PRO A 130 -10.49 9.91 20.63
N THR A 131 -9.99 9.29 21.70
CA THR A 131 -9.58 7.87 21.69
C THR A 131 -10.70 6.92 21.21
N ALA A 132 -11.95 7.21 21.55
CA ALA A 132 -13.11 6.41 21.13
C ALA A 132 -13.37 6.42 19.62
N GLU A 133 -12.94 7.46 18.88
CA GLU A 133 -13.19 7.60 17.44
C GLU A 133 -11.95 7.29 16.58
N ARG A 134 -10.79 7.06 17.18
CA ARG A 134 -9.52 6.88 16.46
C ARG A 134 -9.60 5.83 15.36
N GLY A 135 -10.16 4.65 15.68
CA GLY A 135 -10.27 3.55 14.70
C GLY A 135 -11.07 3.95 13.46
N ARG A 136 -12.25 4.58 13.66
CA ARG A 136 -13.14 5.02 12.56
C ARG A 136 -12.47 6.09 11.69
N ARG A 137 -11.77 7.05 12.32
CA ARG A 137 -11.12 8.16 11.61
C ARG A 137 -9.85 7.71 10.87
N LEU A 138 -9.05 6.82 11.44
CA LEU A 138 -7.93 6.21 10.75
C LEU A 138 -8.39 5.38 9.55
N ALA A 139 -9.47 4.60 9.68
CA ALA A 139 -10.06 3.87 8.57
C ALA A 139 -10.52 4.82 7.45
N TYR A 140 -11.13 5.96 7.80
CA TYR A 140 -11.51 6.98 6.82
C TYR A 140 -10.30 7.55 6.06
N VAL A 141 -9.20 7.90 6.76
CA VAL A 141 -7.96 8.35 6.10
C VAL A 141 -7.31 7.22 5.30
N GLY A 142 -7.44 5.97 5.74
CA GLY A 142 -6.95 4.78 5.03
C GLY A 142 -7.68 4.49 3.71
N MET A 143 -8.95 4.93 3.54
CA MET A 143 -9.67 4.82 2.27
C MET A 143 -8.98 5.60 1.13
N ALA A 144 -8.09 6.51 1.46
CA ALA A 144 -7.27 7.27 0.51
C ALA A 144 -6.57 6.38 -0.52
N PHE A 145 -6.09 5.19 -0.11
CA PHE A 145 -5.45 4.23 -1.02
C PHE A 145 -6.38 3.76 -2.15
N SER A 146 -7.60 3.35 -1.81
CA SER A 146 -8.59 2.91 -2.80
C SER A 146 -9.06 4.05 -3.70
N LEU A 147 -9.27 5.25 -3.11
CA LEU A 147 -9.65 6.43 -3.87
C LEU A 147 -8.52 6.87 -4.82
N ALA A 148 -7.26 6.77 -4.39
CA ALA A 148 -6.11 7.05 -5.25
C ALA A 148 -6.07 6.13 -6.47
N ALA A 149 -6.28 4.83 -6.29
CA ALA A 149 -6.30 3.87 -7.40
C ALA A 149 -7.44 4.12 -8.40
N ILE A 150 -8.61 4.57 -7.92
CA ILE A 150 -9.80 4.79 -8.77
C ILE A 150 -9.80 6.18 -9.43
N LEU A 151 -9.23 7.19 -8.78
CA LEU A 151 -9.28 8.58 -9.27
C LEU A 151 -7.92 9.04 -9.80
N ILE A 152 -6.86 8.98 -8.97
CA ILE A 152 -5.57 9.57 -9.32
C ILE A 152 -4.92 8.83 -10.48
N VAL A 153 -4.93 7.49 -10.46
CA VAL A 153 -4.28 6.69 -11.50
C VAL A 153 -4.92 6.87 -12.88
N PRO A 154 -6.25 6.75 -13.07
CA PRO A 154 -6.86 7.01 -14.37
C PRO A 154 -6.71 8.45 -14.85
N ILE A 155 -6.82 9.43 -13.94
CA ILE A 155 -6.59 10.85 -14.28
C ILE A 155 -5.14 11.04 -14.77
N ALA A 156 -4.15 10.46 -14.08
CA ALA A 156 -2.74 10.52 -14.48
C ALA A 156 -2.55 9.99 -15.91
N LEU A 157 -3.13 8.81 -16.18
CA LEU A 157 -3.00 8.14 -17.47
C LEU A 157 -3.67 8.93 -18.62
N THR A 158 -4.86 9.49 -18.37
CA THR A 158 -5.56 10.32 -19.34
C THR A 158 -4.81 11.62 -19.63
N LEU A 159 -4.25 12.25 -18.60
CA LEU A 159 -3.43 13.46 -18.76
C LEU A 159 -2.15 13.16 -19.53
N ALA A 160 -1.46 12.07 -19.20
CA ALA A 160 -0.23 11.69 -19.89
C ALA A 160 -0.46 11.40 -21.37
N GLN A 161 -1.59 10.78 -21.71
CA GLN A 161 -1.98 10.52 -23.08
C GLN A 161 -2.25 11.79 -23.89
N GLY A 162 -2.90 12.79 -23.28
CA GLY A 162 -3.30 14.02 -23.99
C GLY A 162 -2.24 15.13 -23.99
N LEU A 163 -1.46 15.25 -22.90
CA LEU A 163 -0.56 16.37 -22.60
C LEU A 163 0.88 15.95 -22.35
N GLY A 164 1.20 14.65 -22.52
CA GLY A 164 2.53 14.11 -22.26
C GLY A 164 2.72 13.64 -20.81
N TRP A 165 3.71 12.75 -20.62
CA TRP A 165 4.00 12.08 -19.35
C TRP A 165 4.34 13.03 -18.20
N GLN A 166 4.80 14.24 -18.47
CA GLN A 166 5.11 15.27 -17.47
C GLN A 166 3.87 15.82 -16.77
N SER A 167 2.74 15.86 -17.47
CA SER A 167 1.52 16.55 -17.04
C SER A 167 0.94 16.02 -15.72
N PRO A 168 0.91 14.69 -15.40
CA PRO A 168 0.48 14.21 -14.09
C PRO A 168 1.38 14.68 -12.96
N PHE A 169 2.70 14.71 -13.17
CA PHE A 169 3.65 15.19 -12.18
C PHE A 169 3.43 16.66 -11.83
N LEU A 170 3.19 17.50 -12.85
CA LEU A 170 2.89 18.92 -12.67
C LEU A 170 1.54 19.13 -11.97
N LEU A 171 0.48 18.48 -12.44
CA LEU A 171 -0.85 18.65 -11.85
C LEU A 171 -0.89 18.22 -10.40
N PHE A 172 -0.44 17.00 -10.10
CA PHE A 172 -0.50 16.49 -8.73
C PHE A 172 0.51 17.17 -7.82
N GLY A 173 1.65 17.62 -8.35
CA GLY A 173 2.58 18.48 -7.64
C GLY A 173 1.93 19.82 -7.24
N ALA A 174 1.29 20.50 -8.19
CA ALA A 174 0.58 21.76 -7.94
C ALA A 174 -0.60 21.57 -6.96
N CYS A 175 -1.40 20.52 -7.11
CA CYS A 175 -2.47 20.16 -6.17
C CYS A 175 -1.92 19.92 -4.75
N GLY A 176 -0.76 19.26 -4.63
CA GLY A 176 -0.11 19.03 -3.35
C GLY A 176 0.39 20.30 -2.69
N LEU A 177 0.96 21.22 -3.46
CA LEU A 177 1.37 22.55 -2.95
C LEU A 177 0.15 23.39 -2.54
N LEU A 178 -0.95 23.31 -3.29
CA LEU A 178 -2.21 23.93 -2.90
C LEU A 178 -2.73 23.35 -1.58
N LEU A 179 -2.68 22.01 -1.41
CA LEU A 179 -3.03 21.36 -0.14
C LEU A 179 -2.11 21.81 0.99
N ALA A 180 -0.81 22.02 0.75
CA ALA A 180 0.11 22.57 1.74
C ALA A 180 -0.31 24.00 2.17
N LEU A 181 -0.67 24.84 1.21
CA LEU A 181 -1.17 26.19 1.47
C LEU A 181 -2.48 26.18 2.27
N ILE A 182 -3.44 25.36 1.88
CA ILE A 182 -4.70 25.17 2.60
C ILE A 182 -4.44 24.65 4.01
N SER A 183 -3.53 23.66 4.16
CA SER A 183 -3.16 23.08 5.45
C SER A 183 -2.52 24.10 6.39
N SER A 184 -1.73 25.05 5.85
CA SER A 184 -1.10 26.10 6.64
C SER A 184 -2.13 26.97 7.35
N ARG A 185 -3.32 27.15 6.75
CA ARG A 185 -4.42 27.96 7.26
C ARG A 185 -5.44 27.22 8.10
N LEU A 186 -5.77 25.99 7.70
CA LEU A 186 -6.86 25.21 8.31
C LEU A 186 -6.40 24.31 9.47
N LEU A 187 -5.14 23.83 9.46
CA LEU A 187 -4.67 22.97 10.54
C LEU A 187 -4.41 23.82 11.82
N PRO A 188 -4.92 23.38 12.98
CA PRO A 188 -4.58 23.99 14.25
C PRO A 188 -3.09 23.73 14.57
N SER A 189 -2.54 24.50 15.52
CA SER A 189 -1.24 24.16 16.10
C SER A 189 -1.36 22.83 16.85
N LEU A 190 -0.43 21.92 16.56
CA LEU A 190 -0.38 20.57 17.13
C LEU A 190 0.94 20.42 17.90
N PRO A 191 0.98 20.86 19.18
CA PRO A 191 2.18 20.75 19.99
C PRO A 191 2.53 19.25 20.22
N VAL A 192 3.81 18.99 20.41
CA VAL A 192 4.33 17.64 20.63
C VAL A 192 3.71 17.05 21.89
N THR A 193 2.97 15.95 21.74
CA THR A 193 2.56 15.11 22.86
C THR A 193 3.58 13.96 22.94
N ARG A 194 4.52 14.05 23.90
CA ARG A 194 5.50 12.97 24.13
C ARG A 194 4.78 11.72 24.57
N ALA A 195 4.59 10.77 23.68
CA ALA A 195 4.17 9.41 24.05
C ALA A 195 5.37 8.65 24.62
N PRO A 196 5.17 7.77 25.64
CA PRO A 196 6.25 6.90 26.13
C PRO A 196 6.71 5.98 25.00
N HIS A 197 7.98 6.12 24.59
CA HIS A 197 8.59 5.32 23.54
C HIS A 197 9.03 3.96 24.06
N GLY A 198 8.80 2.90 23.30
CA GLY A 198 9.72 1.77 23.20
C GLY A 198 9.32 0.41 23.77
N SER A 199 8.30 0.25 24.61
CA SER A 199 7.97 -1.09 25.15
C SER A 199 7.12 -1.96 24.22
N GLY A 200 6.29 -1.35 23.38
CA GLY A 200 5.33 -2.08 22.54
C GLY A 200 5.96 -2.85 21.37
N VAL A 201 6.93 -2.28 20.67
CA VAL A 201 7.53 -2.92 19.48
C VAL A 201 8.39 -4.11 19.85
N ARG A 202 9.20 -3.99 20.90
CA ARG A 202 10.02 -5.12 21.39
C ARG A 202 9.17 -6.29 21.86
N GLN A 203 8.06 -6.02 22.54
CA GLN A 203 7.13 -7.02 22.99
C GLN A 203 6.34 -7.68 21.83
N LEU A 204 6.02 -6.91 20.78
CA LEU A 204 5.43 -7.44 19.54
C LEU A 204 6.39 -8.39 18.83
N LEU A 205 7.66 -7.99 18.70
CA LEU A 205 8.68 -8.80 18.05
C LEU A 205 9.09 -10.04 18.87
N SER A 206 8.75 -10.14 20.15
CA SER A 206 8.93 -11.35 20.93
C SER A 206 7.78 -12.35 20.82
N SER A 207 6.64 -11.96 20.22
CA SER A 207 5.50 -12.86 20.01
C SER A 207 5.61 -13.62 18.68
N PRO A 208 5.73 -14.97 18.69
CA PRO A 208 5.82 -15.76 17.45
C PRO A 208 4.61 -15.60 16.52
N LEU A 209 3.41 -15.37 17.10
CA LEU A 209 2.20 -15.14 16.32
C LEU A 209 2.23 -13.79 15.60
N CYS A 210 2.73 -12.73 16.26
CA CYS A 210 2.89 -11.43 15.62
C CYS A 210 3.96 -11.48 14.52
N GLN A 211 5.08 -12.18 14.74
CA GLN A 211 6.12 -12.41 13.72
C GLN A 211 5.56 -13.18 12.53
N GLY A 212 4.80 -14.25 12.77
CA GLY A 212 4.14 -15.02 11.73
C GLY A 212 3.16 -14.18 10.90
N ALA A 213 2.35 -13.34 11.56
CA ALA A 213 1.45 -12.42 10.90
C ALA A 213 2.17 -11.41 10.00
N LEU A 214 3.24 -10.79 10.50
CA LEU A 214 4.08 -9.87 9.74
C LEU A 214 4.75 -10.57 8.55
N GLY A 215 5.27 -11.78 8.74
CA GLY A 215 5.87 -12.59 7.68
C GLY A 215 4.88 -12.92 6.56
N ILE A 216 3.66 -13.31 6.90
CA ILE A 216 2.60 -13.60 5.94
C ILE A 216 2.24 -12.36 5.11
N LEU A 217 2.03 -11.22 5.76
CA LEU A 217 1.70 -9.97 5.09
C LEU A 217 2.84 -9.49 4.20
N SER A 218 4.09 -9.64 4.66
CA SER A 218 5.28 -9.32 3.87
C SER A 218 5.41 -10.21 2.65
N LEU A 219 5.19 -11.51 2.80
CA LEU A 219 5.26 -12.45 1.68
C LEU A 219 4.20 -12.18 0.61
N GLN A 220 2.98 -11.80 1.03
CA GLN A 220 1.94 -11.37 0.10
C GLN A 220 2.33 -10.10 -0.66
N MET A 221 2.85 -9.09 0.03
CA MET A 221 3.25 -7.83 -0.61
C MET A 221 4.46 -8.01 -1.51
N PHE A 222 5.45 -8.79 -1.08
CA PHE A 222 6.59 -9.15 -1.91
C PHE A 222 6.15 -9.80 -3.22
N GLY A 223 5.36 -10.88 -3.16
CA GLY A 223 4.86 -11.57 -4.34
C GLY A 223 4.04 -10.65 -5.25
N HIS A 224 3.17 -9.83 -4.68
CA HIS A 224 2.32 -8.91 -5.43
C HIS A 224 3.13 -7.85 -6.21
N PHE A 225 4.15 -7.28 -5.59
CA PHE A 225 5.02 -6.27 -6.19
C PHE A 225 6.09 -6.84 -7.13
N LEU A 226 6.20 -8.16 -7.29
CA LEU A 226 6.94 -8.77 -8.40
C LEU A 226 6.27 -8.51 -9.76
N LEU A 227 4.94 -8.41 -9.81
CA LEU A 227 4.17 -8.32 -11.07
C LEU A 227 3.62 -6.93 -11.35
N ILE A 228 2.98 -6.30 -10.37
CA ILE A 228 2.20 -5.06 -10.54
C ILE A 228 2.97 -3.91 -11.21
N PRO A 229 4.24 -3.63 -10.88
CA PRO A 229 4.96 -2.52 -11.49
C PRO A 229 5.09 -2.63 -13.01
N HIS A 230 5.01 -3.85 -13.54
CA HIS A 230 5.28 -4.14 -14.92
C HIS A 230 4.02 -4.43 -15.76
N PHE A 231 2.83 -4.44 -15.18
CA PHE A 231 1.59 -4.80 -15.90
C PHE A 231 1.32 -3.94 -17.13
N ALA A 232 1.48 -2.62 -17.01
CA ALA A 232 1.22 -1.74 -18.14
C ALA A 232 2.19 -2.01 -19.30
N ASN A 233 3.48 -2.16 -19.00
CA ASN A 233 4.50 -2.51 -19.99
C ASN A 233 4.23 -3.90 -20.61
N TYR A 234 3.93 -4.89 -19.77
CA TYR A 234 3.63 -6.24 -20.24
C TYR A 234 2.42 -6.29 -21.17
N PHE A 235 1.33 -5.63 -20.80
CA PHE A 235 0.13 -5.60 -21.65
C PHE A 235 0.39 -4.86 -22.96
N GLN A 236 1.07 -3.72 -22.92
CA GLN A 236 1.33 -2.94 -24.11
C GLN A 236 2.35 -3.59 -25.04
N PHE A 237 3.53 -3.97 -24.53
CA PHE A 237 4.62 -4.46 -25.34
C PHE A 237 4.57 -5.96 -25.65
N ASN A 238 4.11 -6.80 -24.71
CA ASN A 238 4.03 -8.25 -24.96
C ASN A 238 2.69 -8.69 -25.59
N GLN A 239 1.59 -7.99 -25.27
CA GLN A 239 0.25 -8.40 -25.74
C GLN A 239 -0.38 -7.42 -26.73
N GLY A 240 0.33 -6.35 -27.11
CA GLY A 240 -0.17 -5.35 -28.04
C GLY A 240 -1.42 -4.60 -27.57
N PHE A 241 -1.63 -4.48 -26.25
CA PHE A 241 -2.79 -3.80 -25.70
C PHE A 241 -2.74 -2.30 -25.98
N PRO A 242 -3.81 -1.67 -26.50
CA PRO A 242 -3.80 -0.26 -26.86
C PRO A 242 -3.55 0.65 -25.65
N ARG A 243 -2.61 1.59 -25.78
CA ARG A 243 -2.27 2.56 -24.73
C ARG A 243 -3.47 3.34 -24.22
N GLU A 244 -4.39 3.68 -25.14
CA GLU A 244 -5.60 4.46 -24.88
C GLU A 244 -6.53 3.77 -23.90
N GLN A 245 -6.48 2.44 -23.83
CA GLN A 245 -7.36 1.64 -22.99
C GLN A 245 -6.77 1.35 -21.59
N ILE A 246 -5.49 1.65 -21.34
CA ILE A 246 -4.85 1.37 -20.05
C ILE A 246 -5.55 2.13 -18.92
N ALA A 247 -5.97 3.40 -19.13
CA ALA A 247 -6.69 4.16 -18.12
C ALA A 247 -8.02 3.48 -17.72
N ALA A 248 -8.79 3.04 -18.70
CA ALA A 248 -10.05 2.32 -18.48
C ALA A 248 -9.81 0.96 -17.80
N LEU A 249 -8.74 0.26 -18.18
CA LEU A 249 -8.33 -1.01 -17.56
C LEU A 249 -8.08 -0.86 -16.05
N TYR A 250 -7.30 0.15 -15.67
CA TYR A 250 -7.01 0.44 -14.24
C TYR A 250 -8.25 0.90 -13.48
N LEU A 251 -9.14 1.68 -14.12
CA LEU A 251 -10.43 2.06 -13.53
C LEU A 251 -11.29 0.82 -13.23
N CYS A 252 -11.45 -0.08 -14.20
CA CYS A 252 -12.19 -1.34 -14.03
C CYS A 252 -11.59 -2.19 -12.90
N GLY A 253 -10.27 -2.35 -12.87
CA GLY A 253 -9.56 -3.06 -11.80
C GLY A 253 -9.78 -2.44 -10.42
N GLY A 254 -9.72 -1.11 -10.31
CA GLY A 254 -9.95 -0.37 -9.07
C GLY A 254 -11.39 -0.54 -8.56
N LEU A 255 -12.38 -0.39 -9.43
CA LEU A 255 -13.80 -0.57 -9.07
C LEU A 255 -14.10 -2.01 -8.64
N ALA A 256 -13.58 -3.00 -9.37
CA ALA A 256 -13.73 -4.41 -9.01
C ALA A 256 -13.05 -4.74 -7.66
N SER A 257 -11.87 -4.17 -7.40
CA SER A 257 -11.19 -4.29 -6.11
C SER A 257 -12.04 -3.77 -4.96
N MET A 258 -12.64 -2.60 -5.12
CA MET A 258 -13.52 -2.02 -4.09
C MET A 258 -14.78 -2.87 -3.85
N ALA A 259 -15.38 -3.40 -4.91
CA ALA A 259 -16.55 -4.28 -4.80
C ALA A 259 -16.21 -5.59 -4.07
N THR A 260 -15.11 -6.25 -4.46
CA THR A 260 -14.70 -7.51 -3.83
C THR A 260 -14.25 -7.35 -2.38
N MET A 261 -13.58 -6.24 -2.03
CA MET A 261 -13.26 -5.94 -0.62
C MET A 261 -14.52 -5.84 0.25
N ARG A 262 -15.59 -5.20 -0.26
CA ARG A 262 -16.88 -5.12 0.47
C ARG A 262 -17.54 -6.50 0.62
N LEU A 263 -17.53 -7.31 -0.43
CA LEU A 263 -18.09 -8.67 -0.39
C LEU A 263 -17.34 -9.54 0.62
N CYS A 264 -16.01 -9.51 0.59
CA CYS A 264 -15.17 -10.26 1.54
C CYS A 264 -15.32 -9.74 2.97
N GLY A 265 -15.50 -8.42 3.18
CA GLY A 265 -15.81 -7.85 4.48
C GLY A 265 -17.05 -8.50 5.11
N GLY A 266 -18.14 -8.64 4.35
CA GLY A 266 -19.35 -9.33 4.80
C GLY A 266 -19.16 -10.83 5.13
N TRP A 267 -18.17 -11.51 4.51
CA TRP A 267 -17.83 -12.90 4.86
C TRP A 267 -17.02 -12.96 6.15
N ILE A 268 -16.14 -11.98 6.37
CA ILE A 268 -15.34 -11.86 7.60
C ILE A 268 -16.28 -11.65 8.79
N ASP A 269 -17.25 -10.73 8.66
CA ASP A 269 -18.25 -10.43 9.71
C ASP A 269 -19.08 -11.66 10.08
N LYS A 270 -19.29 -12.59 9.14
CA LYS A 270 -19.98 -13.88 9.37
C LYS A 270 -19.05 -14.99 9.89
N GLY A 271 -17.81 -14.67 10.28
CA GLY A 271 -16.83 -15.64 10.78
C GLY A 271 -16.24 -16.57 9.71
N ARG A 272 -16.41 -16.27 8.41
CA ARG A 272 -15.95 -17.08 7.28
C ARG A 272 -14.62 -16.61 6.67
N ALA A 273 -13.79 -15.92 7.44
CA ALA A 273 -12.53 -15.33 6.97
C ALA A 273 -11.58 -16.39 6.37
N GLN A 274 -11.48 -17.59 6.95
CA GLN A 274 -10.64 -18.68 6.44
C GLN A 274 -11.03 -19.09 5.02
N GLY A 275 -12.32 -19.31 4.80
CA GLY A 275 -12.86 -19.67 3.48
C GLY A 275 -12.63 -18.57 2.45
N ALA A 276 -12.77 -17.31 2.85
CA ALA A 276 -12.51 -16.16 1.97
C ALA A 276 -11.03 -16.09 1.56
N ILE A 277 -10.08 -16.28 2.49
CA ILE A 277 -8.64 -16.27 2.19
C ILE A 277 -8.27 -17.44 1.27
N LEU A 278 -8.75 -18.64 1.57
CA LEU A 278 -8.47 -19.82 0.75
C LEU A 278 -9.01 -19.63 -0.67
N LEU A 279 -10.28 -19.27 -0.82
CA LEU A 279 -10.91 -19.07 -2.12
C LEU A 279 -10.21 -18.00 -2.95
N THR A 280 -9.97 -16.80 -2.35
CA THR A 280 -9.31 -15.70 -3.06
C THR A 280 -7.86 -16.03 -3.41
N SER A 281 -7.13 -16.78 -2.57
CA SER A 281 -5.76 -17.21 -2.86
C SER A 281 -5.69 -18.23 -3.99
N LEU A 282 -6.59 -19.22 -4.01
CA LEU A 282 -6.64 -20.24 -5.06
C LEU A 282 -7.08 -19.64 -6.40
N LEU A 283 -8.11 -18.80 -6.39
CA LEU A 283 -8.56 -18.11 -7.60
C LEU A 283 -7.50 -17.16 -8.15
N LEU A 284 -6.80 -16.43 -7.28
CA LEU A 284 -5.71 -15.54 -7.69
C LEU A 284 -4.54 -16.34 -8.27
N ALA A 285 -4.18 -17.48 -7.65
CA ALA A 285 -3.16 -18.37 -8.18
C ALA A 285 -3.55 -18.91 -9.58
N LEU A 286 -4.81 -19.29 -9.76
CA LEU A 286 -5.34 -19.75 -11.04
C LEU A 286 -5.29 -18.63 -12.12
N VAL A 287 -5.75 -17.42 -11.78
CA VAL A 287 -5.71 -16.27 -12.69
C VAL A 287 -4.27 -15.92 -13.06
N THR A 288 -3.35 -15.94 -12.09
CA THR A 288 -1.92 -15.67 -12.35
C THR A 288 -1.28 -16.77 -13.20
N LEU A 289 -1.66 -18.04 -12.96
CA LEU A 289 -1.20 -19.18 -13.74
C LEU A 289 -1.62 -19.06 -15.20
N LEU A 290 -2.93 -18.89 -15.45
CA LEU A 290 -3.50 -18.86 -16.79
C LEU A 290 -3.20 -17.57 -17.56
N GLY A 291 -2.98 -16.45 -16.86
CA GLY A 291 -2.74 -15.18 -17.49
C GLY A 291 -1.27 -14.86 -17.75
N PHE A 292 -0.37 -15.34 -16.89
CA PHE A 292 1.04 -14.91 -16.94
C PHE A 292 2.05 -16.05 -16.94
N ALA A 293 1.80 -17.17 -16.23
CA ALA A 293 2.73 -18.29 -16.18
C ALA A 293 2.57 -19.23 -17.38
N LEU A 294 1.32 -19.54 -17.76
CA LEU A 294 0.92 -20.36 -18.90
C LEU A 294 -0.17 -19.63 -19.68
N PRO A 295 0.16 -18.56 -20.42
CA PRO A 295 -0.84 -17.68 -21.01
C PRO A 295 -1.73 -18.41 -22.02
N VAL A 296 -3.02 -18.52 -21.72
CA VAL A 296 -4.03 -19.17 -22.55
C VAL A 296 -4.86 -18.20 -23.40
N GLY A 297 -4.39 -16.95 -23.56
CA GLY A 297 -5.08 -15.95 -24.38
C GLY A 297 -6.31 -15.36 -23.69
N MET A 298 -6.30 -15.19 -22.36
CA MET A 298 -7.40 -14.53 -21.64
C MET A 298 -7.55 -13.06 -22.09
N PRO A 299 -8.80 -12.56 -22.25
CA PRO A 299 -9.03 -11.13 -22.49
C PRO A 299 -8.39 -10.28 -21.40
N ILE A 300 -7.59 -9.26 -21.76
CA ILE A 300 -6.77 -8.47 -20.85
C ILE A 300 -7.62 -7.77 -19.79
N TYR A 301 -8.79 -7.24 -20.15
CA TYR A 301 -9.73 -6.66 -19.19
C TYR A 301 -10.17 -7.67 -18.11
N LEU A 302 -10.48 -8.90 -18.50
CA LEU A 302 -10.87 -9.95 -17.57
C LEU A 302 -9.70 -10.34 -16.66
N LEU A 303 -8.52 -10.59 -17.25
CA LEU A 303 -7.31 -10.98 -16.56
C LEU A 303 -6.92 -9.94 -15.49
N PHE A 304 -6.77 -8.68 -15.89
CA PHE A 304 -6.35 -7.61 -14.99
C PHE A 304 -7.41 -7.32 -13.91
N THR A 305 -8.68 -7.26 -14.30
CA THR A 305 -9.78 -6.99 -13.35
C THR A 305 -9.89 -8.07 -12.29
N LEU A 306 -9.82 -9.35 -12.68
CA LEU A 306 -9.82 -10.47 -11.73
C LEU A 306 -8.60 -10.47 -10.85
N PHE A 307 -7.39 -10.23 -11.41
CA PHE A 307 -6.16 -10.15 -10.63
C PHE A 307 -6.26 -9.06 -9.56
N MET A 308 -6.66 -7.85 -9.91
CA MET A 308 -6.80 -6.71 -9.00
C MET A 308 -7.87 -6.96 -7.93
N ALA A 309 -9.02 -7.50 -8.33
CA ALA A 309 -10.11 -7.80 -7.44
C ALA A 309 -9.73 -8.86 -6.39
N LEU A 310 -9.18 -9.99 -6.84
CA LEU A 310 -8.82 -11.12 -5.98
C LEU A 310 -7.63 -10.79 -5.07
N SER A 311 -6.63 -10.05 -5.56
CA SER A 311 -5.48 -9.63 -4.76
C SER A 311 -5.89 -8.67 -3.65
N SER A 312 -6.77 -7.69 -3.95
CA SER A 312 -7.31 -6.75 -2.96
C SER A 312 -8.19 -7.44 -1.91
N ALA A 313 -9.05 -8.35 -2.34
CA ALA A 313 -9.87 -9.17 -1.46
C ALA A 313 -9.02 -10.03 -0.52
N ARG A 314 -8.00 -10.71 -1.04
CA ARG A 314 -7.06 -11.51 -0.25
C ARG A 314 -6.30 -10.64 0.76
N ALA A 315 -5.75 -9.51 0.32
CA ALA A 315 -4.98 -8.62 1.18
C ALA A 315 -5.84 -8.06 2.32
N SER A 316 -7.05 -7.58 2.04
CA SER A 316 -7.95 -7.05 3.06
C SER A 316 -8.40 -8.11 4.07
N THR A 317 -8.67 -9.32 3.60
CA THR A 317 -9.08 -10.44 4.48
C THR A 317 -7.93 -10.91 5.37
N THR A 318 -6.72 -11.02 4.82
CA THR A 318 -5.51 -11.36 5.60
C THR A 318 -5.23 -10.29 6.65
N LEU A 319 -5.35 -9.02 6.27
CA LEU A 319 -5.18 -7.88 7.19
C LEU A 319 -6.18 -7.94 8.34
N ALA A 320 -7.45 -8.20 8.06
CA ALA A 320 -8.50 -8.30 9.09
C ALA A 320 -8.21 -9.42 10.10
N VAL A 321 -7.76 -10.59 9.64
CA VAL A 321 -7.39 -11.71 10.50
C VAL A 321 -6.16 -11.37 11.34
N THR A 322 -5.11 -10.83 10.73
CA THR A 322 -3.84 -10.53 11.41
C THR A 322 -3.95 -9.37 12.39
N ALA A 323 -4.80 -8.38 12.13
CA ALA A 323 -5.06 -7.26 13.04
C ALA A 323 -5.71 -7.68 14.37
N GLY A 324 -6.33 -8.86 14.42
CA GLY A 324 -6.90 -9.43 15.64
C GLY A 324 -5.91 -10.15 16.55
N ILE A 325 -4.69 -10.43 16.09
CA ILE A 325 -3.67 -11.21 16.80
C ILE A 325 -3.07 -10.47 18.00
N PRO A 326 -2.62 -9.21 17.87
CA PRO A 326 -2.03 -8.49 18.98
C PRO A 326 -3.07 -8.14 20.04
N ALA A 327 -2.63 -8.08 21.30
CA ALA A 327 -3.47 -7.62 22.40
C ALA A 327 -4.01 -6.20 22.12
N PRO A 328 -5.19 -5.83 22.64
CA PRO A 328 -5.84 -4.55 22.30
C PRO A 328 -4.96 -3.32 22.46
N HIS A 329 -4.10 -3.29 23.49
CA HIS A 329 -3.16 -2.19 23.74
C HIS A 329 -1.96 -2.16 22.78
N GLN A 330 -1.68 -3.26 22.06
CA GLN A 330 -0.57 -3.39 21.11
C GLN A 330 -0.99 -3.21 19.65
N ARG A 331 -2.30 -3.20 19.34
CA ARG A 331 -2.82 -3.15 17.97
C ARG A 331 -2.31 -1.96 17.17
N ALA A 332 -2.26 -0.78 17.78
CA ALA A 332 -1.79 0.43 17.11
C ALA A 332 -0.31 0.33 16.72
N ALA A 333 0.54 -0.18 17.63
CA ALA A 333 1.96 -0.40 17.37
C ALA A 333 2.17 -1.48 16.29
N PHE A 334 1.37 -2.56 16.33
CA PHE A 334 1.40 -3.60 15.31
C PHE A 334 1.04 -3.06 13.93
N MET A 335 -0.04 -2.31 13.79
CA MET A 335 -0.48 -1.74 12.51
C MET A 335 0.55 -0.77 11.92
N SER A 336 1.20 0.04 12.76
CA SER A 336 2.26 0.94 12.33
C SER A 336 3.49 0.17 11.84
N PHE A 337 3.94 -0.82 12.60
CA PHE A 337 5.10 -1.63 12.24
C PHE A 337 4.84 -2.51 11.01
N GLN A 338 3.63 -3.08 10.91
CA GLN A 338 3.17 -3.82 9.75
C GLN A 338 3.27 -3.00 8.47
N GLY A 339 2.78 -1.74 8.47
CA GLY A 339 2.87 -0.88 7.30
C GLY A 339 4.32 -0.71 6.81
N THR A 340 5.26 -0.54 7.71
CA THR A 340 6.68 -0.44 7.38
C THR A 340 7.24 -1.74 6.78
N VAL A 341 6.99 -2.88 7.44
CA VAL A 341 7.53 -4.18 7.00
C VAL A 341 6.93 -4.60 5.66
N THR A 342 5.65 -4.34 5.43
CA THR A 342 4.99 -4.62 4.14
C THR A 342 5.50 -3.71 3.03
N ASN A 343 5.82 -2.44 3.31
CA ASN A 343 6.43 -1.54 2.33
C ASN A 343 7.87 -1.97 1.98
N VAL A 344 8.66 -2.43 2.96
CA VAL A 344 9.98 -3.02 2.69
C VAL A 344 9.85 -4.22 1.78
N ALA A 345 8.93 -5.14 2.07
CA ALA A 345 8.68 -6.33 1.26
C ALA A 345 8.22 -5.98 -0.17
N ALA A 346 7.31 -5.01 -0.31
CA ALA A 346 6.84 -4.51 -1.60
C ALA A 346 7.99 -3.88 -2.41
N GLY A 347 8.80 -3.03 -1.77
CA GLY A 347 9.95 -2.41 -2.41
C GLY A 347 11.00 -3.42 -2.87
N LEU A 348 11.31 -4.43 -2.03
CA LEU A 348 12.23 -5.52 -2.39
C LEU A 348 11.67 -6.36 -3.55
N GLY A 349 10.38 -6.70 -3.54
CA GLY A 349 9.73 -7.42 -4.65
C GLY A 349 9.84 -6.66 -5.96
N SER A 350 9.56 -5.36 -5.93
CA SER A 350 9.64 -4.49 -7.11
C SER A 350 11.09 -4.33 -7.64
N LEU A 351 12.09 -4.15 -6.76
CA LEU A 351 13.49 -4.09 -7.18
C LEU A 351 13.99 -5.43 -7.75
N LEU A 352 13.58 -6.53 -7.11
CA LEU A 352 13.98 -7.85 -7.56
C LEU A 352 13.38 -8.16 -8.93
N SER A 353 12.11 -7.83 -9.17
CA SER A 353 11.46 -8.02 -10.47
C SER A 353 12.20 -7.32 -11.60
N ALA A 354 12.67 -6.09 -11.37
CA ALA A 354 13.45 -5.33 -12.35
C ALA A 354 14.79 -5.99 -12.72
N LYS A 355 15.34 -6.82 -11.83
CA LYS A 355 16.60 -7.57 -12.11
C LYS A 355 16.35 -8.89 -12.85
N PHE A 356 15.17 -9.49 -12.67
CA PHE A 356 14.82 -10.77 -13.31
C PHE A 356 14.23 -10.59 -14.70
N LEU A 357 13.66 -9.43 -14.98
CA LEU A 357 13.10 -9.13 -16.29
C LEU A 357 14.19 -8.60 -17.22
N ILE A 358 14.09 -8.97 -18.48
CA ILE A 358 14.94 -8.50 -19.57
C ILE A 358 14.00 -8.09 -20.70
N SER A 359 14.19 -6.89 -21.24
CA SER A 359 13.47 -6.43 -22.44
C SER A 359 14.27 -6.70 -23.72
N ASP A 360 13.57 -7.01 -24.81
CA ASP A 360 14.14 -7.05 -26.15
C ASP A 360 14.02 -5.70 -26.86
N GLU A 361 14.47 -5.63 -28.12
CA GLU A 361 14.41 -4.40 -28.93
C GLU A 361 12.98 -3.88 -29.17
N SER A 362 11.97 -4.74 -29.08
CA SER A 362 10.56 -4.36 -29.19
C SER A 362 9.98 -3.84 -27.88
N GLY A 363 10.72 -3.92 -26.79
CA GLY A 363 10.28 -3.61 -25.43
C GLY A 363 9.52 -4.75 -24.75
N ALA A 364 9.40 -5.93 -25.37
CA ALA A 364 8.72 -7.07 -24.76
C ALA A 364 9.54 -7.63 -23.60
N LEU A 365 8.86 -7.87 -22.47
CA LEU A 365 9.43 -8.35 -21.22
C LEU A 365 9.54 -9.86 -21.20
N HIS A 366 10.76 -10.39 -21.13
CA HIS A 366 11.07 -11.80 -20.92
C HIS A 366 11.27 -12.10 -19.43
N GLY A 367 10.91 -13.32 -19.01
CA GLY A 367 11.02 -13.74 -17.60
C GLY A 367 9.74 -13.49 -16.77
N PHE A 368 8.70 -12.90 -17.35
CA PHE A 368 7.46 -12.59 -16.64
C PHE A 368 6.77 -13.86 -16.08
N ALA A 369 6.83 -14.98 -16.80
CA ALA A 369 6.32 -16.26 -16.33
C ALA A 369 7.03 -16.75 -15.05
N THR A 370 8.34 -16.54 -14.92
CA THR A 370 9.09 -16.89 -13.70
C THR A 370 8.60 -16.08 -12.51
N LEU A 371 8.39 -14.76 -12.69
CA LEU A 371 7.84 -13.91 -11.63
C LEU A 371 6.41 -14.33 -11.25
N ALA A 372 5.61 -14.78 -12.23
CA ALA A 372 4.27 -15.29 -11.98
C ALA A 372 4.31 -16.56 -11.12
N TRP A 373 5.21 -17.50 -11.38
CA TRP A 373 5.41 -18.69 -10.55
C TRP A 373 5.82 -18.35 -9.13
N ILE A 374 6.74 -17.39 -8.96
CA ILE A 374 7.16 -16.90 -7.62
C ILE A 374 5.98 -16.25 -6.90
N ASN A 375 5.18 -15.42 -7.60
CA ASN A 375 3.98 -14.81 -7.02
C ASN A 375 2.97 -15.87 -6.53
N ILE A 376 2.72 -16.92 -7.34
CA ILE A 376 1.83 -18.04 -6.98
C ILE A 376 2.37 -18.73 -5.72
N ALA A 377 3.66 -19.07 -5.70
CA ALA A 377 4.30 -19.71 -4.55
C ALA A 377 4.18 -18.86 -3.28
N CYS A 378 4.52 -17.58 -3.35
CA CYS A 378 4.37 -16.64 -2.23
C CYS A 378 2.92 -16.56 -1.74
N GLY A 379 1.96 -16.51 -2.67
CA GLY A 379 0.54 -16.44 -2.35
C GLY A 379 0.01 -17.69 -1.63
N LEU A 380 0.40 -18.87 -2.11
CA LEU A 380 0.00 -20.16 -1.52
C LEU A 380 0.68 -20.40 -0.17
N LEU A 381 1.97 -20.07 -0.04
CA LEU A 381 2.69 -20.13 1.23
C LEU A 381 2.09 -19.18 2.27
N ALA A 382 1.71 -17.96 1.86
CA ALA A 382 1.04 -17.02 2.75
C ALA A 382 -0.34 -17.56 3.18
N CYS A 383 -1.10 -18.18 2.27
CA CYS A 383 -2.38 -18.81 2.58
C CYS A 383 -2.22 -19.95 3.60
N ALA A 384 -1.24 -20.84 3.39
CA ALA A 384 -0.89 -21.89 4.35
C ALA A 384 -0.48 -21.31 5.71
N GLY A 385 0.33 -20.24 5.71
CA GLY A 385 0.72 -19.54 6.92
C GLY A 385 -0.46 -19.00 7.73
N VAL A 386 -1.46 -18.39 7.07
CA VAL A 386 -2.70 -17.93 7.73
C VAL A 386 -3.45 -19.10 8.39
N TRP A 387 -3.53 -20.22 7.69
CA TRP A 387 -4.22 -21.40 8.23
C TRP A 387 -3.54 -21.96 9.50
N PHE A 388 -2.19 -22.04 9.51
CA PHE A 388 -1.42 -22.42 10.70
C PHE A 388 -1.58 -21.41 11.84
N LEU A 389 -1.59 -20.13 11.51
CA LEU A 389 -1.72 -19.04 12.48
C LEU A 389 -3.08 -19.09 13.20
N ILE A 390 -4.18 -19.31 12.45
CA ILE A 390 -5.53 -19.42 13.03
C ILE A 390 -5.64 -20.67 13.91
N ARG A 391 -5.06 -21.80 13.51
CA ARG A 391 -5.01 -23.00 14.35
C ARG A 391 -4.19 -22.80 15.62
N GLY A 392 -3.08 -22.07 15.54
CA GLY A 392 -2.28 -21.69 16.71
C GLY A 392 -3.08 -20.86 17.71
N LEU A 393 -3.84 -19.88 17.23
CA LEU A 393 -4.73 -19.06 18.06
C LEU A 393 -5.82 -19.90 18.75
N ALA A 394 -6.46 -20.81 18.02
CA ALA A 394 -7.49 -21.69 18.57
C ALA A 394 -6.96 -22.61 19.68
N ARG A 395 -5.72 -23.12 19.54
CA ARG A 395 -5.06 -23.93 20.58
C ARG A 395 -4.77 -23.14 21.85
N ILE A 396 -4.31 -21.89 21.71
CA ILE A 396 -4.03 -21.02 22.87
C ILE A 396 -5.32 -20.67 23.61
N GLN A 397 -6.42 -20.40 22.89
CA GLN A 397 -7.74 -20.12 23.49
C GLN A 397 -8.29 -21.34 24.25
N ASN A 398 -8.14 -22.54 23.68
CA ASN A 398 -8.60 -23.77 24.35
C ASN A 398 -7.75 -24.10 25.60
N ASN A 399 -6.45 -23.81 25.60
CA ASN A 399 -5.59 -24.00 26.76
C ASN A 399 -5.89 -23.00 27.89
N ASN A 400 -6.30 -21.77 27.54
CA ASN A 400 -6.66 -20.73 28.50
C ASN A 400 -8.10 -20.85 29.06
N ASN A 401 -8.96 -21.64 28.38
CA ASN A 401 -10.33 -21.97 28.82
C ASN A 401 -10.51 -23.50 28.78
N PRO A 402 -9.93 -24.26 29.73
CA PRO A 402 -10.21 -25.69 29.80
C PRO A 402 -11.73 -25.88 30.05
N ALA A 403 -12.35 -26.74 29.24
CA ALA A 403 -13.77 -27.08 29.36
C ALA A 403 -14.09 -27.42 30.85
N PRO A 404 -15.25 -26.97 31.39
CA PRO A 404 -15.61 -27.18 32.80
C PRO A 404 -15.97 -28.64 33.06
N GLY A 405 -15.03 -29.56 32.88
CA GLY A 405 -15.24 -31.01 32.99
C GLY A 405 -14.09 -31.85 33.53
N THR A 406 -12.86 -31.27 33.58
CA THR A 406 -11.67 -32.06 33.97
C THR A 406 -11.13 -31.75 35.39
N ALA A 407 -11.80 -30.92 36.17
CA ALA A 407 -11.39 -30.54 37.53
C ALA A 407 -12.07 -31.33 38.64
N ARG A 408 -12.61 -32.54 38.40
CA ARG A 408 -13.16 -33.43 39.43
C ARG A 408 -12.70 -34.89 39.22
N GLN A 409 -11.44 -35.18 39.48
CA GLN A 409 -10.96 -36.52 39.87
C GLN A 409 -9.57 -36.35 40.48
N GLY A 410 -9.51 -36.01 41.79
CA GLY A 410 -8.26 -35.86 42.50
C GLY A 410 -8.47 -35.47 43.97
N SER A 411 -9.49 -36.00 44.61
CA SER A 411 -9.59 -35.98 46.08
C SER A 411 -10.49 -37.13 46.54
N GLN A 412 -9.92 -38.31 46.62
CA GLN A 412 -10.31 -39.36 47.59
C GLN A 412 -9.04 -40.00 48.13
#